data_7ce34010dab8a8f721455e9fa3c0dd6e
#
_entry.id   7ce34010dab8a8f721455e9fa3c0dd6e
#
_cell.length_a   1.000
_cell.length_b   1.000
_cell.length_c   1.000
_cell.angle_alpha   90.00
_cell.angle_beta   90.00
_cell.angle_gamma   90.00
#
_symmetry.space_group_name_H-M   'P 1'
#
loop_
_entity.id
_entity.type
_entity.pdbx_description
1 polymer ?
#
loop_
_entity_poly.entity_id
_entity_poly.type
_entity_poly.pdbx_seq_one_letter_code
_entity_poly.pdbx_strand_id
1 'polypeptide(L)'
;MCGITGWFNRQVQTADKPDTLQAMMSTIKHRGPDGQGKFFSQHVALGHVRLSIIDLNTGQQPMLSHDKTACISFNGEIYNYQELRRSLQAEGYPFNTHSDTEVIIALYQTMGIQGFSLLRGMYAFALWDKKTRSAYLVRDPSGIKPLFIAGDHQQLLFGSEAKAILAHPGYHSELDPNSLHSLMNFRYLPGNQSLFKGITQLEPGRILHWHAESGIKDIPFSTEANAGHNIIDAFEDSVHAHFTADVEVGCYLSGGIDSAAICAMGKNLSHEYQLQSFTLDAGDDPLEADNAQRSAAQLGIINHRQAIEFNPLQCLPEMLWHLEVPKINSLQIKLLAQVAAKKVKVCLSGLGGDEAFYGYNVHRFMHQANKLSKVLPGLTHRWAGAIGKQLLTHLSQLPFSETSRKFSIVQSLGQWSKVYGLMRNIWDNPKLRQKIYGPRMLDSDLTDCYQQLENLWPGNDDPVTALAQFENQHKLVNDLLWQEDRMSMACGLEVRVPFVDQPFLKTVHRFNRQQLMPHGRTKSLMKELFRPLLGDEIIQRPKSGFQVSSPHFFHQHLSVMAKQWLTPERITAYGLFNPEFVNKILQLKPAKKLRWHYFILYLMLLTHVWIEIFENKTDYKQFECAA
;
A
#
# COMPACT_ATOMS: atom_id res chain seq x y z
N MET A 1 -13.86 -5.99 5.57
CA MET A 1 -13.02 -4.90 6.17
C MET A 1 -13.87 -3.68 6.47
N CYS A 2 -13.38 -2.85 7.38
CA CYS A 2 -14.14 -1.74 7.93
C CYS A 2 -13.41 -0.41 7.73
N GLY A 3 -13.98 0.67 8.23
CA GLY A 3 -13.30 1.94 8.39
C GLY A 3 -13.47 2.43 9.82
N ILE A 4 -12.38 2.90 10.40
CA ILE A 4 -12.37 3.47 11.75
C ILE A 4 -11.96 4.93 11.70
N THR A 5 -12.51 5.75 12.59
CA THR A 5 -12.12 7.16 12.74
C THR A 5 -12.55 7.68 14.12
N GLY A 6 -11.92 8.75 14.55
CA GLY A 6 -12.28 9.38 15.82
C GLY A 6 -11.16 10.25 16.37
N TRP A 7 -11.25 10.51 17.65
CA TRP A 7 -10.25 11.31 18.37
C TRP A 7 -10.17 10.98 19.85
N PHE A 8 -9.02 11.32 20.43
CA PHE A 8 -8.78 11.39 21.85
C PHE A 8 -8.49 12.84 22.23
N ASN A 9 -9.09 13.34 23.29
CA ASN A 9 -8.95 14.73 23.71
C ASN A 9 -8.75 14.82 25.23
N ARG A 10 -7.72 15.56 25.64
CA ARG A 10 -7.41 15.80 27.05
C ARG A 10 -8.52 16.61 27.75
N GLN A 11 -9.05 17.60 27.07
CA GLN A 11 -10.15 18.41 27.57
C GLN A 11 -11.48 17.71 27.31
N VAL A 12 -12.38 17.76 28.31
CA VAL A 12 -13.74 17.26 28.16
C VAL A 12 -14.47 18.13 27.14
N GLN A 13 -14.78 17.59 25.98
CA GLN A 13 -15.56 18.29 24.96
C GLN A 13 -17.06 18.10 25.19
N THR A 14 -17.83 19.19 25.13
CA THR A 14 -19.26 19.19 25.45
C THR A 14 -20.19 19.43 24.27
N ALA A 15 -19.71 19.96 23.12
CA ALA A 15 -20.55 20.34 21.97
C ALA A 15 -20.09 19.64 20.66
N ASP A 16 -21.03 19.45 19.73
CA ASP A 16 -20.89 19.05 18.31
C ASP A 16 -20.19 17.72 18.01
N LYS A 17 -19.96 16.85 19.00
CA LYS A 17 -19.32 15.54 18.81
C LYS A 17 -20.03 14.62 17.81
N PRO A 18 -21.39 14.47 17.87
CA PRO A 18 -22.10 13.53 16.99
C PRO A 18 -22.00 13.91 15.51
N ASP A 19 -22.12 15.20 15.19
CA ASP A 19 -22.12 15.68 13.80
C ASP A 19 -20.71 15.66 13.21
N THR A 20 -19.70 16.08 13.98
CA THR A 20 -18.29 15.97 13.59
C THR A 20 -17.91 14.53 13.31
N LEU A 21 -18.21 13.59 14.23
CA LEU A 21 -17.90 12.18 14.02
C LEU A 21 -18.66 11.61 12.81
N GLN A 22 -19.91 12.02 12.59
CA GLN A 22 -20.68 11.63 11.41
C GLN A 22 -20.06 12.14 10.12
N ALA A 23 -19.58 13.38 10.09
CA ALA A 23 -18.89 13.93 8.93
C ALA A 23 -17.61 13.12 8.62
N MET A 24 -16.79 12.80 9.63
CA MET A 24 -15.60 11.95 9.49
C MET A 24 -15.96 10.56 8.96
N MET A 25 -16.96 9.90 9.54
CA MET A 25 -17.42 8.56 9.10
C MET A 25 -17.95 8.58 7.66
N SER A 26 -18.63 9.65 7.25
CA SER A 26 -19.23 9.78 5.91
C SER A 26 -18.18 9.75 4.80
N THR A 27 -16.97 10.28 5.04
CA THR A 27 -15.87 10.27 4.07
C THR A 27 -15.32 8.88 3.80
N ILE A 28 -15.48 7.94 4.73
CA ILE A 28 -14.97 6.55 4.64
C ILE A 28 -16.11 5.52 4.54
N LYS A 29 -17.35 5.93 4.28
CA LYS A 29 -18.52 5.05 4.21
C LYS A 29 -18.36 3.90 3.20
N HIS A 30 -17.64 4.14 2.09
CA HIS A 30 -17.35 3.13 1.07
C HIS A 30 -16.62 1.90 1.62
N ARG A 31 -15.85 2.04 2.71
CA ARG A 31 -15.14 0.93 3.35
C ARG A 31 -16.08 -0.04 4.09
N GLY A 32 -17.22 0.44 4.52
CA GLY A 32 -18.15 -0.35 5.33
C GLY A 32 -19.60 -0.05 5.00
N PRO A 33 -20.14 -0.60 3.88
CA PRO A 33 -21.50 -0.32 3.44
C PRO A 33 -22.59 -1.00 4.27
N ASP A 34 -22.26 -2.03 5.08
CA ASP A 34 -23.23 -2.90 5.75
C ASP A 34 -23.72 -2.33 7.09
N GLY A 35 -22.99 -1.40 7.70
CA GLY A 35 -23.39 -0.82 8.98
C GLY A 35 -22.49 0.30 9.48
N GLN A 36 -22.91 0.96 10.53
CA GLN A 36 -22.13 2.00 11.20
C GLN A 36 -22.45 2.05 12.69
N GLY A 37 -21.48 2.53 13.48
CA GLY A 37 -21.66 2.73 14.92
C GLY A 37 -20.80 3.85 15.46
N LYS A 38 -21.20 4.38 16.60
CA LYS A 38 -20.54 5.49 17.31
C LYS A 38 -20.44 5.20 18.79
N PHE A 39 -19.34 5.58 19.40
CA PHE A 39 -19.17 5.57 20.85
C PHE A 39 -18.59 6.90 21.30
N PHE A 40 -19.12 7.40 22.42
CA PHE A 40 -18.68 8.66 23.03
C PHE A 40 -18.37 8.47 24.51
N SER A 41 -17.27 9.06 24.95
CA SER A 41 -16.90 9.22 26.36
C SER A 41 -16.41 10.66 26.56
N GLN A 42 -16.05 11.02 27.82
CA GLN A 42 -15.56 12.37 28.12
C GLN A 42 -14.36 12.78 27.24
N HIS A 43 -13.44 11.84 27.00
CA HIS A 43 -12.17 12.09 26.29
C HIS A 43 -12.12 11.49 24.89
N VAL A 44 -13.13 10.76 24.45
CA VAL A 44 -13.05 9.89 23.28
C VAL A 44 -14.30 9.96 22.43
N ALA A 45 -14.09 9.96 21.11
CA ALA A 45 -15.11 9.62 20.13
C ALA A 45 -14.56 8.54 19.21
N LEU A 46 -15.26 7.41 19.08
CA LEU A 46 -14.93 6.31 18.17
C LEU A 46 -16.06 6.15 17.16
N GLY A 47 -15.72 6.18 15.87
CA GLY A 47 -16.61 5.91 14.75
C GLY A 47 -16.19 4.67 14.01
N HIS A 48 -17.17 3.91 13.53
CA HIS A 48 -16.98 2.69 12.78
C HIS A 48 -17.93 2.61 11.59
N VAL A 49 -17.43 2.20 10.43
CA VAL A 49 -18.23 1.77 9.28
C VAL A 49 -17.89 0.32 8.95
N ARG A 50 -18.90 -0.55 8.82
CA ARG A 50 -18.75 -2.00 8.84
C ARG A 50 -18.96 -2.64 7.47
N LEU A 51 -18.03 -3.49 7.05
CA LEU A 51 -18.22 -4.55 6.08
C LEU A 51 -18.27 -5.87 6.86
N SER A 52 -19.41 -6.55 6.83
CA SER A 52 -19.65 -7.73 7.66
C SER A 52 -19.08 -8.98 6.99
N ILE A 53 -18.09 -9.61 7.63
CA ILE A 53 -17.38 -10.81 7.13
C ILE A 53 -17.39 -11.92 8.18
N ILE A 54 -17.06 -11.61 9.46
CA ILE A 54 -17.15 -12.53 10.60
C ILE A 54 -18.24 -12.04 11.53
N ASP A 55 -19.01 -12.97 12.09
CA ASP A 55 -20.13 -12.73 13.01
C ASP A 55 -21.10 -11.68 12.46
N LEU A 56 -21.82 -12.06 11.42
CA LEU A 56 -22.71 -11.14 10.68
C LEU A 56 -23.77 -10.47 11.57
N ASN A 57 -24.18 -11.13 12.64
CA ASN A 57 -25.29 -10.72 13.48
C ASN A 57 -24.89 -9.96 14.75
N THR A 58 -23.82 -10.37 15.45
CA THR A 58 -23.46 -9.82 16.78
C THR A 58 -22.13 -9.06 16.80
N GLY A 59 -21.36 -9.07 15.70
CA GLY A 59 -20.07 -8.38 15.54
C GLY A 59 -20.19 -6.86 15.32
N GLN A 60 -21.15 -6.19 15.94
CA GLN A 60 -21.33 -4.73 15.78
C GLN A 60 -20.25 -3.95 16.52
N GLN A 61 -19.85 -2.81 15.93
CA GLN A 61 -18.78 -1.96 16.44
C GLN A 61 -19.17 -0.47 16.43
N PRO A 62 -18.59 0.40 17.32
CA PRO A 62 -17.60 0.07 18.34
C PRO A 62 -18.13 -0.92 19.36
N MET A 63 -17.27 -1.89 19.77
CA MET A 63 -17.65 -2.99 20.66
C MET A 63 -17.17 -2.71 22.09
N LEU A 64 -18.05 -2.95 23.07
CA LEU A 64 -17.73 -2.82 24.49
C LEU A 64 -17.27 -4.18 25.06
N SER A 65 -16.34 -4.13 26.03
CA SER A 65 -16.03 -5.28 26.87
C SER A 65 -17.26 -5.72 27.70
N HIS A 66 -17.25 -6.95 28.21
CA HIS A 66 -18.32 -7.49 29.04
C HIS A 66 -18.64 -6.56 30.24
N ASP A 67 -17.64 -6.05 30.92
CA ASP A 67 -17.77 -5.12 32.07
C ASP A 67 -17.95 -3.65 31.64
N LYS A 68 -18.05 -3.36 30.34
CA LYS A 68 -18.24 -2.03 29.75
C LYS A 68 -17.14 -1.01 30.11
N THR A 69 -15.96 -1.46 30.48
CA THR A 69 -14.84 -0.59 30.85
C THR A 69 -13.91 -0.30 29.68
N ALA A 70 -13.84 -1.18 28.69
CA ALA A 70 -13.10 -0.99 27.45
C ALA A 70 -14.04 -0.91 26.24
N CYS A 71 -13.63 -0.15 25.22
CA CYS A 71 -14.35 -0.01 23.96
C CYS A 71 -13.35 -0.03 22.80
N ILE A 72 -13.64 -0.81 21.74
CA ILE A 72 -12.79 -0.93 20.56
C ILE A 72 -13.54 -0.56 19.28
N SER A 73 -12.83 0.10 18.34
CA SER A 73 -13.18 0.22 16.93
C SER A 73 -12.06 -0.40 16.11
N PHE A 74 -12.35 -1.46 15.34
CA PHE A 74 -11.39 -2.34 14.72
C PHE A 74 -11.64 -2.47 13.20
N ASN A 75 -10.59 -2.35 12.41
CA ASN A 75 -10.57 -2.60 10.98
C ASN A 75 -9.55 -3.68 10.68
N GLY A 76 -10.01 -4.87 10.35
CA GLY A 76 -9.13 -5.99 10.06
C GLY A 76 -9.76 -7.36 10.25
N GLU A 77 -8.90 -8.37 10.34
CA GLU A 77 -9.23 -9.77 10.62
C GLU A 77 -8.15 -10.38 11.50
N ILE A 78 -8.55 -11.11 12.54
CA ILE A 78 -7.65 -11.88 13.40
C ILE A 78 -7.81 -13.36 13.05
N TYR A 79 -6.88 -13.89 12.28
CA TYR A 79 -6.99 -15.25 11.72
C TYR A 79 -6.96 -16.35 12.77
N ASN A 80 -6.23 -16.17 13.87
CA ASN A 80 -6.16 -17.14 14.98
C ASN A 80 -7.17 -16.88 16.10
N TYR A 81 -8.23 -16.09 15.84
CA TYR A 81 -9.18 -15.69 16.88
C TYR A 81 -9.89 -16.87 17.56
N GLN A 82 -10.17 -17.94 16.84
CA GLN A 82 -10.83 -19.12 17.40
C GLN A 82 -9.95 -19.86 18.42
N GLU A 83 -8.65 -19.94 18.16
CA GLU A 83 -7.67 -20.53 19.07
C GLU A 83 -7.53 -19.67 20.34
N LEU A 84 -7.30 -18.37 20.16
CA LEU A 84 -7.20 -17.41 21.26
C LEU A 84 -8.48 -17.39 22.11
N ARG A 85 -9.65 -17.44 21.47
CA ARG A 85 -10.95 -17.51 22.14
C ARG A 85 -11.05 -18.74 23.04
N ARG A 86 -10.69 -19.93 22.52
CA ARG A 86 -10.71 -21.18 23.29
C ARG A 86 -9.81 -21.11 24.52
N SER A 87 -8.61 -20.57 24.39
CA SER A 87 -7.68 -20.37 25.51
C SER A 87 -8.25 -19.42 26.57
N LEU A 88 -8.74 -18.26 26.16
CA LEU A 88 -9.33 -17.28 27.07
C LEU A 88 -10.62 -17.77 27.76
N GLN A 89 -11.45 -18.58 27.07
CA GLN A 89 -12.62 -19.22 27.66
C GLN A 89 -12.21 -20.26 28.72
N ALA A 90 -11.14 -21.02 28.49
CA ALA A 90 -10.61 -21.95 29.48
C ALA A 90 -10.10 -21.22 30.75
N GLU A 91 -9.63 -19.99 30.61
CA GLU A 91 -9.25 -19.09 31.72
C GLU A 91 -10.44 -18.38 32.36
N GLY A 92 -11.68 -18.62 31.87
CA GLY A 92 -12.91 -18.08 32.42
C GLY A 92 -13.39 -16.74 31.87
N TYR A 93 -12.82 -16.26 30.73
CA TYR A 93 -13.32 -15.01 30.13
C TYR A 93 -14.72 -15.20 29.53
N PRO A 94 -15.71 -14.34 29.90
CA PRO A 94 -17.08 -14.45 29.40
C PRO A 94 -17.27 -13.75 28.06
N PHE A 95 -17.32 -14.51 26.97
CA PHE A 95 -17.60 -13.99 25.63
C PHE A 95 -19.12 -13.84 25.39
N ASN A 96 -19.51 -12.75 24.73
CA ASN A 96 -20.90 -12.46 24.37
C ASN A 96 -21.16 -12.62 22.85
N THR A 97 -20.12 -12.59 22.01
CA THR A 97 -20.23 -12.64 20.55
C THR A 97 -19.36 -13.77 20.00
N HIS A 98 -19.43 -14.02 18.71
CA HIS A 98 -18.50 -14.91 18.00
C HIS A 98 -17.43 -14.14 17.21
N SER A 99 -17.39 -12.80 17.36
CA SER A 99 -16.50 -11.92 16.62
C SER A 99 -15.04 -12.06 17.08
N ASP A 100 -14.13 -11.95 16.14
CA ASP A 100 -12.69 -11.77 16.35
C ASP A 100 -12.37 -10.48 17.11
N THR A 101 -13.19 -9.44 16.93
CA THR A 101 -13.08 -8.15 17.64
C THR A 101 -13.13 -8.32 19.16
N GLU A 102 -14.01 -9.19 19.68
CA GLU A 102 -14.12 -9.42 21.11
C GLU A 102 -12.86 -10.09 21.69
N VAL A 103 -12.16 -10.90 20.88
CA VAL A 103 -10.90 -11.53 21.29
C VAL A 103 -9.81 -10.50 21.56
N ILE A 104 -9.75 -9.40 20.79
CA ILE A 104 -8.79 -8.31 21.04
C ILE A 104 -9.07 -7.65 22.40
N ILE A 105 -10.34 -7.38 22.71
CA ILE A 105 -10.73 -6.82 24.02
C ILE A 105 -10.37 -7.79 25.15
N ALA A 106 -10.67 -9.08 24.97
CA ALA A 106 -10.40 -10.11 25.97
C ALA A 106 -8.90 -10.23 26.27
N LEU A 107 -8.05 -10.24 25.24
CA LEU A 107 -6.58 -10.22 25.41
C LEU A 107 -6.11 -8.97 26.17
N TYR A 108 -6.65 -7.80 25.81
CA TYR A 108 -6.30 -6.57 26.52
C TYR A 108 -6.70 -6.62 28.00
N GLN A 109 -7.89 -7.10 28.31
CA GLN A 109 -8.39 -7.17 29.70
C GLN A 109 -7.64 -8.19 30.56
N THR A 110 -7.15 -9.28 29.97
CA THR A 110 -6.40 -10.33 30.68
C THR A 110 -4.90 -10.07 30.75
N MET A 111 -4.30 -9.56 29.68
CA MET A 111 -2.83 -9.45 29.54
C MET A 111 -2.34 -8.02 29.28
N GLY A 112 -3.23 -7.03 29.20
CA GLY A 112 -2.88 -5.68 28.79
C GLY A 112 -2.39 -5.64 27.33
N ILE A 113 -1.52 -4.67 27.02
CA ILE A 113 -0.95 -4.51 25.67
C ILE A 113 -0.04 -5.67 25.24
N GLN A 114 0.44 -6.48 26.19
CA GLN A 114 1.24 -7.68 25.90
C GLN A 114 0.43 -8.71 25.10
N GLY A 115 -0.88 -8.81 25.34
CA GLY A 115 -1.76 -9.70 24.60
C GLY A 115 -1.83 -9.42 23.09
N PHE A 116 -1.48 -8.21 22.65
CA PHE A 116 -1.47 -7.89 21.22
C PHE A 116 -0.37 -8.62 20.42
N SER A 117 0.69 -9.10 21.11
CA SER A 117 1.73 -9.91 20.46
C SER A 117 1.23 -11.28 19.98
N LEU A 118 0.13 -11.78 20.54
CA LEU A 118 -0.49 -13.06 20.17
C LEU A 118 -1.37 -12.97 18.92
N LEU A 119 -1.70 -11.77 18.46
CA LEU A 119 -2.57 -11.57 17.30
C LEU A 119 -1.88 -11.97 16.00
N ARG A 120 -2.48 -12.88 15.25
CA ARG A 120 -2.13 -13.18 13.86
C ARG A 120 -3.21 -12.65 12.94
N GLY A 121 -2.88 -11.71 12.07
CA GLY A 121 -3.87 -11.11 11.20
C GLY A 121 -3.41 -9.83 10.53
N MET A 122 -4.34 -9.14 9.94
CA MET A 122 -4.19 -7.82 9.34
C MET A 122 -5.12 -6.84 10.07
N TYR A 123 -4.58 -5.79 10.68
CA TYR A 123 -5.42 -4.97 11.56
C TYR A 123 -4.92 -3.55 11.80
N ALA A 124 -5.88 -2.68 12.01
CA ALA A 124 -5.71 -1.40 12.68
C ALA A 124 -6.89 -1.17 13.62
N PHE A 125 -6.64 -0.77 14.85
CA PHE A 125 -7.70 -0.52 15.81
C PHE A 125 -7.41 0.64 16.76
N ALA A 126 -8.51 1.20 17.29
CA ALA A 126 -8.52 2.15 18.38
C ALA A 126 -9.23 1.53 19.58
N LEU A 127 -8.53 1.39 20.70
CA LEU A 127 -9.06 0.84 21.96
C LEU A 127 -9.02 1.92 23.04
N TRP A 128 -10.13 2.13 23.73
CA TRP A 128 -10.25 3.02 24.86
C TRP A 128 -10.50 2.23 26.15
N ASP A 129 -9.72 2.50 27.19
CA ASP A 129 -9.93 1.99 28.55
C ASP A 129 -10.34 3.13 29.49
N LYS A 130 -11.58 3.06 29.97
CA LYS A 130 -12.17 4.03 30.89
C LYS A 130 -11.52 4.00 32.28
N LYS A 131 -11.08 2.82 32.74
CA LYS A 131 -10.48 2.66 34.09
C LYS A 131 -9.17 3.38 34.21
N THR A 132 -8.30 3.20 33.19
CA THR A 132 -6.96 3.80 33.15
C THR A 132 -6.94 5.15 32.45
N ARG A 133 -8.02 5.61 31.82
CA ARG A 133 -8.10 6.78 30.93
C ARG A 133 -7.04 6.73 29.81
N SER A 134 -6.78 5.54 29.30
CA SER A 134 -5.80 5.25 28.26
C SER A 134 -6.49 4.90 26.95
N ALA A 135 -5.89 5.34 25.85
CA ALA A 135 -6.28 4.92 24.52
C ALA A 135 -5.08 4.36 23.75
N TYR A 136 -5.36 3.40 22.90
CA TYR A 136 -4.33 2.73 22.09
C TYR A 136 -4.75 2.75 20.64
N LEU A 137 -3.87 3.26 19.77
CA LEU A 137 -3.94 3.07 18.33
C LEU A 137 -2.91 2.02 17.96
N VAL A 138 -3.33 0.94 17.31
CA VAL A 138 -2.46 -0.20 17.00
C VAL A 138 -2.56 -0.51 15.52
N ARG A 139 -1.40 -0.76 14.90
CA ARG A 139 -1.30 -1.16 13.49
C ARG A 139 -0.50 -2.45 13.36
N ASP A 140 -0.98 -3.37 12.53
CA ASP A 140 -0.36 -4.69 12.33
C ASP A 140 1.12 -4.59 11.91
N PRO A 141 1.96 -5.60 12.24
CA PRO A 141 3.40 -5.58 11.95
C PRO A 141 3.75 -5.58 10.45
N SER A 142 2.85 -6.05 9.58
CA SER A 142 3.03 -5.99 8.12
C SER A 142 2.52 -4.69 7.51
N GLY A 143 1.80 -3.84 8.27
CA GLY A 143 1.22 -2.59 7.81
C GLY A 143 0.15 -2.75 6.74
N ILE A 144 -0.57 -3.90 6.74
CA ILE A 144 -1.59 -4.21 5.74
C ILE A 144 -2.76 -3.24 5.86
N LYS A 145 -3.20 -2.96 7.11
CA LYS A 145 -4.30 -2.01 7.32
C LYS A 145 -3.78 -0.60 7.55
N PRO A 146 -4.35 0.40 6.87
CA PRO A 146 -3.94 1.80 7.04
C PRO A 146 -4.46 2.39 8.35
N LEU A 147 -3.65 3.27 8.97
CA LEU A 147 -4.04 4.08 10.10
C LEU A 147 -3.31 5.41 10.08
N PHE A 148 -4.05 6.50 9.89
CA PHE A 148 -3.56 7.88 9.89
C PHE A 148 -3.79 8.52 11.23
N ILE A 149 -2.89 9.43 11.59
CA ILE A 149 -2.92 10.20 12.82
C ILE A 149 -2.59 11.67 12.55
N ALA A 150 -3.16 12.56 13.34
CA ALA A 150 -2.85 13.99 13.34
C ALA A 150 -3.07 14.60 14.73
N GLY A 151 -2.33 15.67 15.03
CA GLY A 151 -2.42 16.35 16.31
C GLY A 151 -1.34 15.92 17.30
N ASP A 152 -1.62 16.12 18.59
CA ASP A 152 -0.67 15.94 19.67
C ASP A 152 -1.36 15.32 20.92
N HIS A 153 -0.69 15.41 22.08
CA HIS A 153 -1.23 14.88 23.34
C HIS A 153 -2.50 15.63 23.83
N GLN A 154 -2.77 16.85 23.38
CA GLN A 154 -3.98 17.59 23.73
C GLN A 154 -5.18 17.05 22.95
N GLN A 155 -4.99 16.84 21.65
CA GLN A 155 -5.98 16.26 20.77
C GLN A 155 -5.30 15.41 19.70
N LEU A 156 -5.59 14.11 19.70
CA LEU A 156 -5.10 13.15 18.72
C LEU A 156 -6.27 12.63 17.89
N LEU A 157 -6.27 12.97 16.60
CA LEU A 157 -7.23 12.46 15.62
C LEU A 157 -6.67 11.23 14.93
N PHE A 158 -7.56 10.32 14.52
CA PHE A 158 -7.17 9.16 13.72
C PHE A 158 -8.23 8.78 12.69
N GLY A 159 -7.79 8.04 11.66
CA GLY A 159 -8.67 7.51 10.63
C GLY A 159 -8.01 6.46 9.75
N SER A 160 -8.80 5.51 9.24
CA SER A 160 -8.33 4.57 8.22
C SER A 160 -7.87 5.27 6.95
N GLU A 161 -8.39 6.47 6.68
CA GLU A 161 -8.03 7.32 5.55
C GLU A 161 -7.86 8.77 6.03
N ALA A 162 -6.91 9.51 5.43
CA ALA A 162 -6.59 10.87 5.86
C ALA A 162 -7.79 11.84 5.70
N LYS A 163 -8.63 11.63 4.68
CA LYS A 163 -9.83 12.46 4.48
C LYS A 163 -10.84 12.38 5.63
N ALA A 164 -10.81 11.32 6.43
CA ALA A 164 -11.62 11.28 7.65
C ALA A 164 -11.14 12.31 8.68
N ILE A 165 -9.82 12.50 8.82
CA ILE A 165 -9.23 13.54 9.67
C ILE A 165 -9.53 14.93 9.11
N LEU A 166 -9.44 15.11 7.78
CA LEU A 166 -9.74 16.39 7.11
C LEU A 166 -11.19 16.86 7.28
N ALA A 167 -12.11 15.93 7.54
CA ALA A 167 -13.50 16.26 7.82
C ALA A 167 -13.73 16.81 9.25
N HIS A 168 -12.72 16.75 10.13
CA HIS A 168 -12.79 17.37 11.45
C HIS A 168 -12.61 18.90 11.34
N PRO A 169 -13.50 19.73 11.95
CA PRO A 169 -13.48 21.19 11.79
C PRO A 169 -12.18 21.89 12.19
N GLY A 170 -11.42 21.28 13.11
CA GLY A 170 -10.11 21.79 13.56
C GLY A 170 -8.95 21.46 12.62
N TYR A 171 -9.20 20.88 11.44
CA TYR A 171 -8.15 20.49 10.51
C TYR A 171 -8.33 21.10 9.13
N HIS A 172 -7.26 21.65 8.57
CA HIS A 172 -7.25 22.23 7.22
C HIS A 172 -6.35 21.41 6.30
N SER A 173 -6.84 21.16 5.09
CA SER A 173 -6.05 20.47 4.07
C SER A 173 -5.03 21.43 3.45
N GLU A 174 -3.76 21.07 3.56
CA GLU A 174 -2.63 21.76 2.92
C GLU A 174 -1.67 20.69 2.39
N LEU A 175 -1.20 20.86 1.15
CA LEU A 175 -0.19 19.98 0.56
C LEU A 175 1.14 20.15 1.29
N ASP A 176 1.78 19.02 1.66
CA ASP A 176 3.16 19.02 2.13
C ASP A 176 4.14 18.95 0.96
N PRO A 177 4.93 20.02 0.69
CA PRO A 177 5.90 20.04 -0.41
C PRO A 177 6.97 18.95 -0.31
N ASN A 178 7.41 18.58 0.89
CA ASN A 178 8.39 17.52 1.10
C ASN A 178 7.84 16.15 0.71
N SER A 179 6.60 15.86 1.10
CA SER A 179 5.92 14.63 0.69
C SER A 179 5.68 14.58 -0.81
N LEU A 180 5.28 15.71 -1.44
CA LEU A 180 5.18 15.78 -2.90
C LEU A 180 6.54 15.54 -3.57
N HIS A 181 7.63 16.13 -3.04
CA HIS A 181 8.97 15.92 -3.56
C HIS A 181 9.39 14.44 -3.47
N SER A 182 9.12 13.79 -2.33
CA SER A 182 9.33 12.35 -2.15
C SER A 182 8.52 11.53 -3.16
N LEU A 183 7.22 11.85 -3.32
CA LEU A 183 6.35 11.16 -4.29
C LEU A 183 6.86 11.28 -5.74
N MET A 184 7.30 12.46 -6.16
CA MET A 184 7.83 12.72 -7.50
C MET A 184 9.10 11.92 -7.79
N ASN A 185 9.85 11.53 -6.76
CA ASN A 185 11.09 10.76 -6.86
C ASN A 185 10.89 9.26 -6.62
N PHE A 186 10.26 8.87 -5.51
CA PHE A 186 10.05 7.46 -5.15
C PHE A 186 8.85 6.82 -5.86
N ARG A 187 7.86 7.63 -6.31
CA ARG A 187 6.57 7.21 -6.88
C ARG A 187 5.61 6.62 -5.85
N TYR A 188 5.94 6.70 -4.59
CA TYR A 188 5.16 6.42 -3.41
C TYR A 188 5.72 7.26 -2.25
N LEU A 189 5.08 7.26 -1.12
CA LEU A 189 5.52 8.00 0.06
C LEU A 189 6.29 7.06 1.00
N PRO A 190 7.63 7.14 1.07
CA PRO A 190 8.39 6.28 1.97
C PRO A 190 8.20 6.68 3.44
N GLY A 191 8.34 5.69 4.35
CA GLY A 191 8.15 5.93 5.79
C GLY A 191 6.68 6.17 6.15
N ASN A 192 6.44 7.11 7.05
CA ASN A 192 5.11 7.43 7.58
C ASN A 192 4.46 8.68 6.95
N GLN A 193 4.96 9.16 5.82
CA GLN A 193 4.51 10.38 5.17
C GLN A 193 3.06 10.28 4.64
N SER A 194 2.38 11.43 4.56
CA SER A 194 1.20 11.64 3.74
C SER A 194 1.37 12.91 2.90
N LEU A 195 0.52 13.14 1.90
CA LEU A 195 0.55 14.41 1.16
C LEU A 195 -0.07 15.57 1.94
N PHE A 196 -0.74 15.29 3.04
CA PHE A 196 -1.39 16.29 3.88
C PHE A 196 -0.46 16.73 5.00
N LYS A 197 -0.14 18.01 5.04
CA LYS A 197 0.71 18.60 6.07
C LYS A 197 0.15 18.32 7.47
N GLY A 198 0.99 17.78 8.36
CA GLY A 198 0.61 17.46 9.75
C GLY A 198 -0.22 16.17 9.92
N ILE A 199 -0.53 15.43 8.84
CA ILE A 199 -1.07 14.08 8.92
C ILE A 199 0.02 13.08 8.59
N THR A 200 0.17 12.04 9.42
CA THR A 200 1.12 10.94 9.18
C THR A 200 0.42 9.60 9.30
N GLN A 201 1.06 8.54 8.81
CA GLN A 201 0.62 7.17 9.09
C GLN A 201 1.24 6.68 10.39
N LEU A 202 0.51 5.92 11.18
CA LEU A 202 1.12 5.09 12.21
C LEU A 202 1.97 4.01 11.52
N GLU A 203 3.24 3.88 11.90
CA GLU A 203 4.14 2.88 11.30
C GLU A 203 3.68 1.44 11.60
N PRO A 204 4.02 0.46 10.74
CA PRO A 204 3.74 -0.95 11.00
C PRO A 204 4.37 -1.43 12.32
N GLY A 205 3.65 -2.28 13.07
CA GLY A 205 4.15 -2.83 14.33
C GLY A 205 4.30 -1.79 15.44
N ARG A 206 3.40 -0.79 15.48
CA ARG A 206 3.40 0.25 16.50
C ARG A 206 2.10 0.27 17.30
N ILE A 207 2.24 0.56 18.58
CA ILE A 207 1.18 0.91 19.51
C ILE A 207 1.40 2.36 19.92
N LEU A 208 0.51 3.25 19.53
CA LEU A 208 0.51 4.62 20.02
C LEU A 208 -0.40 4.68 21.26
N HIS A 209 0.21 4.76 22.42
CA HIS A 209 -0.50 4.87 23.72
C HIS A 209 -0.71 6.35 24.03
N TRP A 210 -1.96 6.78 24.02
CA TRP A 210 -2.38 8.09 24.49
C TRP A 210 -2.98 7.98 25.89
N HIS A 211 -2.57 8.87 26.79
CA HIS A 211 -3.12 8.96 28.14
C HIS A 211 -3.49 10.40 28.47
N ALA A 212 -4.65 10.61 29.06
CA ALA A 212 -5.21 11.95 29.31
C ALA A 212 -4.28 12.89 30.11
N GLU A 213 -3.42 12.36 30.99
CA GLU A 213 -2.54 13.14 31.85
C GLU A 213 -1.06 13.06 31.41
N SER A 214 -0.56 11.86 31.07
CA SER A 214 0.88 11.62 30.82
C SER A 214 1.31 11.79 29.35
N GLY A 215 0.38 12.02 28.42
CA GLY A 215 0.67 12.29 27.04
C GLY A 215 0.72 11.05 26.14
N ILE A 216 1.59 11.07 25.12
CA ILE A 216 1.69 10.04 24.09
C ILE A 216 3.01 9.27 24.25
N LYS A 217 2.95 7.94 24.13
CA LYS A 217 4.10 7.04 23.99
C LYS A 217 3.96 6.20 22.74
N ASP A 218 5.01 6.10 21.95
CA ASP A 218 5.11 5.22 20.79
C ASP A 218 5.87 3.95 21.19
N ILE A 219 5.21 2.80 21.11
CA ILE A 219 5.70 1.51 21.61
C ILE A 219 5.81 0.55 20.41
N PRO A 220 7.02 0.09 20.05
CA PRO A 220 7.16 -0.95 19.04
C PRO A 220 6.67 -2.29 19.58
N PHE A 221 6.02 -3.08 18.73
CA PHE A 221 5.68 -4.45 19.06
C PHE A 221 5.86 -5.38 17.86
N SER A 222 6.01 -6.66 18.12
CA SER A 222 6.06 -7.72 17.12
C SER A 222 5.17 -8.87 17.56
N THR A 223 4.68 -9.65 16.61
CA THR A 223 3.90 -10.85 16.92
C THR A 223 4.79 -12.03 17.27
N GLU A 224 4.31 -12.88 18.17
CA GLU A 224 4.95 -14.14 18.58
C GLU A 224 4.77 -15.27 17.56
N ALA A 225 4.55 -14.92 16.30
CA ALA A 225 4.35 -15.89 15.24
C ALA A 225 5.52 -16.89 15.16
N ASN A 226 5.22 -18.17 15.18
CA ASN A 226 6.20 -19.25 14.97
C ASN A 226 6.39 -19.46 13.47
N ALA A 227 7.65 -19.63 13.04
CA ALA A 227 7.93 -20.03 11.69
C ALA A 227 7.55 -21.50 11.49
N GLY A 228 6.96 -21.82 10.34
CA GLY A 228 6.61 -23.19 9.96
C GLY A 228 7.83 -24.10 9.74
N HIS A 229 7.59 -25.42 9.63
CA HIS A 229 8.66 -26.39 9.41
C HIS A 229 9.27 -26.26 8.02
N ASN A 230 8.45 -26.09 6.99
CA ASN A 230 8.89 -25.86 5.62
C ASN A 230 7.99 -24.80 4.93
N ILE A 231 8.40 -24.35 3.75
CA ILE A 231 7.72 -23.24 3.03
C ILE A 231 6.33 -23.66 2.54
N ILE A 232 6.15 -24.90 2.06
CA ILE A 232 4.86 -25.33 1.51
C ILE A 232 3.82 -25.44 2.61
N ASP A 233 4.14 -26.09 3.73
CA ASP A 233 3.21 -26.21 4.87
C ASP A 233 2.87 -24.83 5.46
N ALA A 234 3.88 -23.94 5.56
CA ALA A 234 3.66 -22.57 6.02
C ALA A 234 2.79 -21.76 5.06
N PHE A 235 2.89 -22.01 3.75
CA PHE A 235 2.04 -21.36 2.76
C PHE A 235 0.61 -21.92 2.80
N GLU A 236 0.45 -23.22 2.93
CA GLU A 236 -0.85 -23.87 3.10
C GLU A 236 -1.57 -23.37 4.34
N ASP A 237 -0.87 -23.32 5.49
CA ASP A 237 -1.39 -22.75 6.75
C ASP A 237 -1.77 -21.26 6.58
N SER A 238 -0.95 -20.49 5.88
CA SER A 238 -1.26 -19.10 5.60
C SER A 238 -2.51 -18.96 4.73
N VAL A 239 -2.62 -19.71 3.62
CA VAL A 239 -3.81 -19.65 2.75
C VAL A 239 -5.05 -20.09 3.54
N HIS A 240 -4.95 -21.17 4.32
CA HIS A 240 -6.04 -21.65 5.18
C HIS A 240 -6.50 -20.54 6.16
N ALA A 241 -5.57 -19.89 6.87
CA ALA A 241 -5.89 -18.80 7.77
C ALA A 241 -6.64 -17.65 7.09
N HIS A 242 -6.26 -17.31 5.84
CA HIS A 242 -6.89 -16.24 5.06
C HIS A 242 -8.26 -16.63 4.45
N PHE A 243 -8.64 -17.91 4.48
CA PHE A 243 -9.99 -18.37 4.14
C PHE A 243 -10.99 -18.27 5.30
N THR A 244 -10.55 -17.96 6.51
CA THR A 244 -11.44 -17.79 7.69
C THR A 244 -12.43 -16.65 7.46
N ALA A 245 -13.69 -16.97 7.16
CA ALA A 245 -14.78 -16.01 6.91
C ALA A 245 -16.14 -16.72 7.02
N ASP A 246 -17.20 -15.97 7.36
CA ASP A 246 -18.61 -16.45 7.31
C ASP A 246 -19.27 -16.12 5.96
N VAL A 247 -18.47 -15.74 4.95
CA VAL A 247 -18.88 -15.39 3.57
C VAL A 247 -17.97 -16.09 2.56
N GLU A 248 -18.43 -16.21 1.31
CA GLU A 248 -17.61 -16.80 0.25
C GLU A 248 -16.34 -15.97 -0.01
N VAL A 249 -15.20 -16.69 -0.20
CA VAL A 249 -13.89 -16.14 -0.49
C VAL A 249 -13.51 -16.46 -1.94
N GLY A 250 -13.14 -15.43 -2.71
CA GLY A 250 -12.61 -15.59 -4.06
C GLY A 250 -11.10 -15.31 -4.14
N CYS A 251 -10.54 -15.38 -5.35
CA CYS A 251 -9.12 -15.10 -5.59
C CYS A 251 -8.92 -14.20 -6.81
N TYR A 252 -7.98 -13.28 -6.75
CA TYR A 252 -7.45 -12.66 -7.95
C TYR A 252 -6.56 -13.64 -8.70
N LEU A 253 -6.75 -13.77 -10.00
CA LEU A 253 -5.94 -14.65 -10.84
C LEU A 253 -5.32 -13.85 -11.99
N SER A 254 -4.01 -13.71 -11.96
CA SER A 254 -3.20 -13.26 -13.10
C SER A 254 -2.58 -14.47 -13.81
N GLY A 255 -1.88 -14.25 -14.91
CA GLY A 255 -1.11 -15.32 -15.55
C GLY A 255 0.12 -15.79 -14.76
N GLY A 256 0.38 -15.23 -13.57
CA GLY A 256 1.57 -15.43 -12.77
C GLY A 256 1.49 -16.59 -11.76
N ILE A 257 2.66 -17.01 -11.29
CA ILE A 257 2.82 -18.13 -10.33
C ILE A 257 2.19 -17.83 -8.96
N ASP A 258 2.26 -16.58 -8.48
CA ASP A 258 1.81 -16.21 -7.13
C ASP A 258 0.30 -16.40 -6.97
N SER A 259 -0.47 -15.82 -7.88
CA SER A 259 -1.92 -15.94 -7.87
C SER A 259 -2.39 -17.37 -8.15
N ALA A 260 -1.70 -18.08 -9.06
CA ALA A 260 -1.99 -19.49 -9.34
C ALA A 260 -1.76 -20.39 -8.12
N ALA A 261 -0.70 -20.12 -7.32
CA ALA A 261 -0.42 -20.87 -6.09
C ALA A 261 -1.53 -20.68 -5.04
N ILE A 262 -2.02 -19.45 -4.86
CA ILE A 262 -3.16 -19.18 -3.96
C ILE A 262 -4.42 -19.90 -4.43
N CYS A 263 -4.74 -19.81 -5.74
CA CYS A 263 -5.90 -20.49 -6.30
C CYS A 263 -5.83 -22.02 -6.16
N ALA A 264 -4.65 -22.61 -6.36
CA ALA A 264 -4.44 -24.05 -6.25
C ALA A 264 -4.64 -24.56 -4.81
N MET A 265 -4.12 -23.82 -3.80
CA MET A 265 -4.35 -24.13 -2.38
C MET A 265 -5.80 -23.85 -1.98
N GLY A 266 -6.35 -22.70 -2.37
CA GLY A 266 -7.69 -22.26 -2.01
C GLY A 266 -8.80 -23.18 -2.57
N LYS A 267 -8.58 -23.80 -3.74
CA LYS A 267 -9.51 -24.78 -4.30
C LYS A 267 -9.81 -25.92 -3.31
N ASN A 268 -8.81 -26.37 -2.57
CA ASN A 268 -8.97 -27.49 -1.63
C ASN A 268 -9.69 -27.05 -0.34
N LEU A 269 -9.81 -25.77 -0.08
CA LEU A 269 -10.42 -25.19 1.12
C LEU A 269 -11.87 -24.75 0.89
N SER A 270 -12.28 -24.53 -0.35
CA SER A 270 -13.64 -24.14 -0.72
C SER A 270 -14.55 -25.37 -0.92
N HIS A 271 -14.74 -26.16 0.15
CA HIS A 271 -15.51 -27.42 0.07
C HIS A 271 -17.00 -27.24 -0.19
N GLU A 272 -17.57 -26.12 0.24
CA GLU A 272 -19.01 -25.84 0.18
C GLU A 272 -19.43 -25.11 -1.11
N TYR A 273 -18.47 -24.54 -1.85
CA TYR A 273 -18.71 -23.80 -3.10
C TYR A 273 -17.53 -23.95 -4.07
N GLN A 274 -17.79 -23.76 -5.36
CA GLN A 274 -16.72 -23.77 -6.36
C GLN A 274 -15.94 -22.45 -6.31
N LEU A 275 -14.62 -22.51 -6.09
CA LEU A 275 -13.77 -21.33 -5.98
C LEU A 275 -13.89 -20.43 -7.20
N GLN A 276 -14.18 -19.16 -6.97
CA GLN A 276 -14.26 -18.12 -7.99
C GLN A 276 -12.97 -17.33 -8.09
N SER A 277 -12.47 -17.13 -9.30
CA SER A 277 -11.32 -16.27 -9.57
C SER A 277 -11.69 -15.12 -10.49
N PHE A 278 -10.95 -14.02 -10.40
CA PHE A 278 -11.21 -12.78 -11.12
C PHE A 278 -9.97 -12.31 -11.86
N THR A 279 -10.15 -11.98 -13.15
CA THR A 279 -9.06 -11.57 -14.05
C THR A 279 -9.48 -10.34 -14.84
N LEU A 280 -8.59 -9.37 -14.93
CA LEU A 280 -8.77 -8.19 -15.76
C LEU A 280 -8.07 -8.38 -17.12
N ASP A 281 -8.79 -8.10 -18.20
CA ASP A 281 -8.28 -8.16 -19.56
C ASP A 281 -7.97 -6.73 -20.06
N ALA A 282 -6.69 -6.43 -20.26
CA ALA A 282 -6.24 -5.11 -20.66
C ALA A 282 -6.42 -4.79 -22.16
N GLY A 283 -6.94 -5.71 -22.94
CA GLY A 283 -7.25 -5.52 -24.37
C GLY A 283 -6.03 -5.48 -25.29
N ASP A 284 -5.08 -4.56 -25.04
CA ASP A 284 -3.88 -4.39 -25.89
C ASP A 284 -2.85 -5.53 -25.77
N ASP A 285 -2.84 -6.26 -24.65
CA ASP A 285 -2.03 -7.46 -24.43
C ASP A 285 -2.85 -8.53 -23.67
N PRO A 286 -3.60 -9.36 -24.39
CA PRO A 286 -4.46 -10.37 -23.79
C PRO A 286 -3.69 -11.55 -23.16
N LEU A 287 -2.38 -11.62 -23.33
CA LEU A 287 -1.54 -12.75 -22.93
C LEU A 287 -1.67 -13.07 -21.44
N GLU A 288 -1.78 -12.07 -20.58
CA GLU A 288 -1.94 -12.28 -19.13
C GLU A 288 -3.32 -12.86 -18.80
N ALA A 289 -4.38 -12.32 -19.40
CA ALA A 289 -5.74 -12.81 -19.21
C ALA A 289 -5.94 -14.21 -19.82
N ASP A 290 -5.33 -14.51 -20.97
CA ASP A 290 -5.34 -15.84 -21.58
C ASP A 290 -4.59 -16.86 -20.72
N ASN A 291 -3.47 -16.47 -20.13
CA ASN A 291 -2.73 -17.29 -19.19
C ASN A 291 -3.53 -17.56 -17.92
N ALA A 292 -4.24 -16.58 -17.39
CA ALA A 292 -5.13 -16.74 -16.25
C ALA A 292 -6.27 -17.72 -16.57
N GLN A 293 -6.91 -17.58 -17.74
CA GLN A 293 -7.97 -18.47 -18.17
C GLN A 293 -7.49 -19.93 -18.32
N ARG A 294 -6.30 -20.14 -18.89
CA ARG A 294 -5.67 -21.48 -18.95
C ARG A 294 -5.37 -22.06 -17.58
N SER A 295 -4.84 -21.22 -16.66
CA SER A 295 -4.60 -21.64 -15.27
C SER A 295 -5.89 -22.05 -14.57
N ALA A 296 -6.97 -21.27 -14.72
CA ALA A 296 -8.26 -21.59 -14.13
C ALA A 296 -8.82 -22.92 -14.66
N ALA A 297 -8.72 -23.15 -15.97
CA ALA A 297 -9.14 -24.41 -16.59
C ALA A 297 -8.31 -25.61 -16.06
N GLN A 298 -6.98 -25.48 -15.96
CA GLN A 298 -6.08 -26.50 -15.40
C GLN A 298 -6.41 -26.81 -13.93
N LEU A 299 -6.71 -25.77 -13.15
CA LEU A 299 -7.06 -25.91 -11.73
C LEU A 299 -8.53 -26.35 -11.52
N GLY A 300 -9.39 -26.29 -12.54
CA GLY A 300 -10.80 -26.63 -12.44
C GLY A 300 -11.61 -25.65 -11.58
N ILE A 301 -11.31 -24.34 -11.65
CA ILE A 301 -11.98 -23.26 -10.93
C ILE A 301 -12.72 -22.32 -11.91
N ILE A 302 -13.72 -21.59 -11.41
CA ILE A 302 -14.42 -20.59 -12.22
C ILE A 302 -13.53 -19.35 -12.35
N ASN A 303 -13.38 -18.81 -13.59
CA ASN A 303 -12.70 -17.54 -13.81
C ASN A 303 -13.62 -16.51 -14.45
N HIS A 304 -13.77 -15.37 -13.80
CA HIS A 304 -14.50 -14.21 -14.30
C HIS A 304 -13.50 -13.25 -14.97
N ARG A 305 -13.42 -13.34 -16.30
CA ARG A 305 -12.60 -12.45 -17.13
C ARG A 305 -13.41 -11.23 -17.54
N GLN A 306 -12.90 -10.03 -17.27
CA GLN A 306 -13.54 -8.76 -17.62
C GLN A 306 -12.59 -7.90 -18.46
N ALA A 307 -13.05 -7.51 -19.66
CA ALA A 307 -12.35 -6.52 -20.48
C ALA A 307 -12.38 -5.14 -19.82
N ILE A 308 -11.28 -4.40 -19.96
CA ILE A 308 -11.19 -3.03 -19.50
C ILE A 308 -11.81 -2.10 -20.54
N GLU A 309 -12.92 -1.50 -20.17
CA GLU A 309 -13.44 -0.29 -20.80
C GLU A 309 -13.44 0.81 -19.75
N PHE A 310 -12.64 1.86 -19.92
CA PHE A 310 -12.65 2.98 -18.98
C PHE A 310 -12.41 4.31 -19.68
N ASN A 311 -13.08 5.35 -19.15
CA ASN A 311 -12.78 6.73 -19.48
C ASN A 311 -11.85 7.31 -18.39
N PRO A 312 -10.58 7.63 -18.68
CA PRO A 312 -9.66 8.18 -17.68
C PRO A 312 -10.17 9.47 -17.05
N LEU A 313 -10.87 10.31 -17.81
CA LEU A 313 -11.40 11.60 -17.33
C LEU A 313 -12.39 11.43 -16.18
N GLN A 314 -13.21 10.38 -16.24
CA GLN A 314 -14.19 10.07 -15.20
C GLN A 314 -13.56 9.33 -14.02
N CYS A 315 -12.72 8.34 -14.30
CA CYS A 315 -12.20 7.42 -13.30
C CYS A 315 -11.05 8.00 -12.45
N LEU A 316 -10.24 8.93 -12.98
CA LEU A 316 -9.05 9.41 -12.29
C LEU A 316 -9.37 10.31 -11.07
N PRO A 317 -10.34 11.26 -11.12
CA PRO A 317 -10.70 12.03 -9.93
C PRO A 317 -11.24 11.16 -8.79
N GLU A 318 -12.12 10.22 -9.08
CA GLU A 318 -12.62 9.25 -8.11
C GLU A 318 -11.49 8.38 -7.52
N MET A 319 -10.60 7.87 -8.38
CA MET A 319 -9.42 7.13 -7.94
C MET A 319 -8.56 7.96 -6.99
N LEU A 320 -8.30 9.23 -7.30
CA LEU A 320 -7.54 10.14 -6.43
C LEU A 320 -8.22 10.39 -5.09
N TRP A 321 -9.54 10.55 -5.08
CA TRP A 321 -10.31 10.68 -3.85
C TRP A 321 -10.11 9.49 -2.91
N HIS A 322 -10.10 8.26 -3.46
CA HIS A 322 -9.90 7.07 -2.66
C HIS A 322 -8.44 6.83 -2.29
N LEU A 323 -7.50 7.07 -3.22
CA LEU A 323 -6.06 6.88 -2.96
C LEU A 323 -5.45 7.96 -2.07
N GLU A 324 -5.92 9.20 -2.15
CA GLU A 324 -5.33 10.38 -1.49
C GLU A 324 -3.90 10.71 -1.96
N VAL A 325 -3.38 10.00 -2.96
CA VAL A 325 -2.03 10.15 -3.51
C VAL A 325 -2.05 10.01 -5.03
N PRO A 326 -1.41 10.92 -5.80
CA PRO A 326 -1.20 10.74 -7.24
C PRO A 326 -0.50 9.42 -7.56
N LYS A 327 -1.19 8.54 -8.31
CA LYS A 327 -0.68 7.21 -8.63
C LYS A 327 -1.12 6.75 -10.01
N ILE A 328 -0.28 5.98 -10.71
CA ILE A 328 -0.51 5.66 -12.12
C ILE A 328 -1.26 4.34 -12.33
N ASN A 329 -0.91 3.29 -11.61
CA ASN A 329 -1.37 1.92 -11.90
C ASN A 329 -2.58 1.46 -11.05
N SER A 330 -3.16 2.32 -10.25
CA SER A 330 -4.18 1.92 -9.27
C SER A 330 -5.57 1.71 -9.87
N LEU A 331 -5.82 2.28 -11.05
CA LEU A 331 -7.11 2.16 -11.72
C LEU A 331 -7.47 0.70 -12.04
N GLN A 332 -6.48 -0.09 -12.46
CA GLN A 332 -6.70 -1.50 -12.79
C GLN A 332 -7.09 -2.33 -11.57
N ILE A 333 -6.49 -2.04 -10.41
CA ILE A 333 -6.83 -2.69 -9.14
C ILE A 333 -8.29 -2.39 -8.79
N LYS A 334 -8.72 -1.13 -8.96
CA LYS A 334 -10.12 -0.73 -8.74
C LYS A 334 -11.08 -1.46 -9.67
N LEU A 335 -10.77 -1.52 -10.97
CA LEU A 335 -11.63 -2.21 -11.96
C LEU A 335 -11.73 -3.72 -11.65
N LEU A 336 -10.63 -4.36 -11.28
CA LEU A 336 -10.64 -5.76 -10.85
C LEU A 336 -11.49 -5.96 -9.58
N ALA A 337 -11.32 -5.08 -8.60
CA ALA A 337 -12.11 -5.10 -7.37
C ALA A 337 -13.62 -4.91 -7.63
N GLN A 338 -14.01 -4.04 -8.57
CA GLN A 338 -15.41 -3.86 -8.98
C GLN A 338 -16.04 -5.13 -9.55
N VAL A 339 -15.25 -5.93 -10.28
CA VAL A 339 -15.74 -7.22 -10.81
C VAL A 339 -15.93 -8.23 -9.68
N ALA A 340 -14.93 -8.35 -8.80
CA ALA A 340 -14.95 -9.29 -7.67
C ALA A 340 -16.05 -8.93 -6.66
N ALA A 341 -16.23 -7.66 -6.32
CA ALA A 341 -17.22 -7.19 -5.34
C ALA A 341 -18.68 -7.50 -5.73
N LYS A 342 -18.95 -7.76 -7.02
CA LYS A 342 -20.29 -8.21 -7.48
C LYS A 342 -20.61 -9.65 -7.09
N LYS A 343 -19.61 -10.42 -6.68
CA LYS A 343 -19.72 -11.87 -6.43
C LYS A 343 -19.34 -12.25 -5.00
N VAL A 344 -18.28 -11.67 -4.46
CA VAL A 344 -17.70 -12.01 -3.15
C VAL A 344 -17.41 -10.74 -2.34
N LYS A 345 -17.35 -10.87 -1.00
CA LYS A 345 -16.92 -9.80 -0.10
C LYS A 345 -15.43 -9.87 0.24
N VAL A 346 -14.82 -11.03 0.05
CA VAL A 346 -13.41 -11.32 0.36
C VAL A 346 -12.72 -11.89 -0.87
N CYS A 347 -11.50 -11.42 -1.15
CA CYS A 347 -10.67 -11.93 -2.24
C CYS A 347 -9.22 -12.08 -1.78
N LEU A 348 -8.55 -13.16 -2.19
CA LEU A 348 -7.13 -13.36 -1.93
C LEU A 348 -6.31 -12.82 -3.11
N SER A 349 -5.19 -12.16 -2.80
CA SER A 349 -4.26 -11.58 -3.79
C SER A 349 -2.87 -12.22 -3.68
N GLY A 350 -2.20 -12.44 -4.81
CA GLY A 350 -0.82 -12.93 -4.90
C GLY A 350 0.25 -11.90 -4.51
N LEU A 351 -0.16 -10.74 -3.99
CA LEU A 351 0.75 -9.69 -3.54
C LEU A 351 1.66 -10.18 -2.40
N GLY A 352 2.93 -9.77 -2.40
CA GLY A 352 3.94 -10.23 -1.45
C GLY A 352 4.81 -11.37 -1.97
N GLY A 353 4.36 -12.14 -2.98
CA GLY A 353 5.14 -13.26 -3.52
C GLY A 353 6.45 -12.83 -4.22
N ASP A 354 6.44 -11.70 -4.92
CA ASP A 354 7.64 -11.13 -5.53
C ASP A 354 8.63 -10.60 -4.47
N GLU A 355 8.12 -10.05 -3.39
CA GLU A 355 8.89 -9.52 -2.26
C GLU A 355 9.54 -10.66 -1.47
N ALA A 356 8.77 -11.69 -1.11
CA ALA A 356 9.26 -12.83 -0.35
C ALA A 356 10.33 -13.64 -1.11
N PHE A 357 10.17 -13.84 -2.43
CA PHE A 357 11.02 -14.71 -3.25
C PHE A 357 11.91 -13.98 -4.26
N TYR A 358 12.22 -12.71 -4.03
CA TYR A 358 13.11 -11.90 -4.90
C TYR A 358 12.70 -11.95 -6.37
N GLY A 359 11.42 -11.70 -6.65
CA GLY A 359 10.81 -11.85 -7.98
C GLY A 359 11.07 -10.71 -8.96
N TYR A 360 11.50 -9.53 -8.50
CA TYR A 360 11.66 -8.36 -9.34
C TYR A 360 12.96 -8.32 -10.13
N ASN A 361 12.93 -7.74 -11.33
CA ASN A 361 14.13 -7.52 -12.13
C ASN A 361 15.20 -6.67 -11.40
N VAL A 362 14.80 -5.78 -10.48
CA VAL A 362 15.75 -4.98 -9.72
C VAL A 362 16.65 -5.83 -8.83
N HIS A 363 16.17 -6.95 -8.28
CA HIS A 363 16.99 -7.91 -7.53
C HIS A 363 18.08 -8.51 -8.43
N ARG A 364 17.72 -8.91 -9.68
CA ARG A 364 18.68 -9.43 -10.66
C ARG A 364 19.70 -8.38 -11.05
N PHE A 365 19.28 -7.14 -11.28
CA PHE A 365 20.19 -6.06 -11.64
C PHE A 365 21.12 -5.71 -10.47
N MET A 366 20.63 -5.68 -9.24
CA MET A 366 21.46 -5.47 -8.05
C MET A 366 22.50 -6.60 -7.88
N HIS A 367 22.10 -7.84 -8.10
CA HIS A 367 23.03 -8.99 -8.11
C HIS A 367 24.14 -8.84 -9.16
N GLN A 368 23.80 -8.41 -10.39
CA GLN A 368 24.78 -8.16 -11.44
C GLN A 368 25.71 -6.98 -11.08
N ALA A 369 25.15 -5.89 -10.55
CA ALA A 369 25.91 -4.73 -10.09
C ALA A 369 26.90 -5.11 -8.97
N ASN A 370 26.48 -5.95 -8.02
CA ASN A 370 27.34 -6.47 -6.96
C ASN A 370 28.48 -7.36 -7.51
N LYS A 371 28.21 -8.20 -8.50
CA LYS A 371 29.27 -8.95 -9.18
C LYS A 371 30.26 -8.02 -9.89
N LEU A 372 29.74 -7.02 -10.60
CA LEU A 372 30.57 -6.07 -11.34
C LEU A 372 31.47 -5.26 -10.42
N SER A 373 30.97 -4.82 -9.26
CA SER A 373 31.75 -4.06 -8.28
C SER A 373 32.95 -4.84 -7.71
N LYS A 374 32.85 -6.18 -7.66
CA LYS A 374 33.96 -7.05 -7.19
C LYS A 374 35.06 -7.25 -8.22
N VAL A 375 34.73 -7.10 -9.51
CA VAL A 375 35.68 -7.27 -10.63
C VAL A 375 36.36 -5.94 -10.99
N LEU A 376 35.66 -4.82 -10.87
CA LEU A 376 36.20 -3.50 -11.20
C LEU A 376 36.86 -2.87 -9.97
N PRO A 377 38.16 -2.49 -10.00
CA PRO A 377 38.79 -1.76 -8.93
C PRO A 377 38.06 -0.44 -8.63
N GLY A 378 37.95 -0.06 -7.34
CA GLY A 378 37.11 1.04 -6.88
C GLY A 378 37.34 2.43 -7.52
N LEU A 379 38.53 2.69 -8.07
CA LEU A 379 38.83 3.92 -8.77
C LEU A 379 38.43 3.89 -10.25
N THR A 380 38.56 2.74 -10.93
CA THR A 380 38.32 2.64 -12.39
C THR A 380 36.84 2.81 -12.76
N HIS A 381 35.91 2.29 -11.98
CA HIS A 381 34.47 2.45 -12.28
C HIS A 381 33.98 3.90 -12.04
N ARG A 382 34.54 4.61 -11.05
CA ARG A 382 34.23 6.03 -10.81
C ARG A 382 34.68 6.93 -11.96
N TRP A 383 35.88 6.73 -12.47
CA TRP A 383 36.40 7.46 -13.63
C TRP A 383 35.62 7.15 -14.92
N ALA A 384 35.39 5.89 -15.22
CA ALA A 384 34.61 5.48 -16.38
C ALA A 384 33.19 6.06 -16.38
N GLY A 385 32.52 6.03 -15.22
CA GLY A 385 31.20 6.63 -15.05
C GLY A 385 31.20 8.16 -15.22
N ALA A 386 32.22 8.86 -14.71
CA ALA A 386 32.32 10.32 -14.80
C ALA A 386 32.56 10.80 -16.23
N ILE A 387 33.51 10.20 -16.95
CA ILE A 387 33.81 10.52 -18.35
C ILE A 387 32.62 10.26 -19.25
N GLY A 388 31.98 9.09 -19.12
CA GLY A 388 30.78 8.74 -19.88
C GLY A 388 29.61 9.70 -19.65
N LYS A 389 29.40 10.12 -18.40
CA LYS A 389 28.36 11.09 -18.04
C LYS A 389 28.63 12.46 -18.65
N GLN A 390 29.85 12.96 -18.60
CA GLN A 390 30.24 14.26 -19.13
C GLN A 390 30.09 14.35 -20.64
N LEU A 391 30.48 13.31 -21.37
CA LEU A 391 30.31 13.22 -22.82
C LEU A 391 28.84 13.23 -23.27
N LEU A 392 27.95 12.61 -22.50
CA LEU A 392 26.54 12.45 -22.84
C LEU A 392 25.66 13.61 -22.39
N THR A 393 26.03 14.35 -21.32
CA THR A 393 25.28 15.53 -20.88
C THR A 393 25.32 16.66 -21.91
N HIS A 394 26.35 16.74 -22.75
CA HIS A 394 26.44 17.71 -23.84
C HIS A 394 25.58 17.33 -25.06
N LEU A 395 25.19 16.06 -25.21
CA LEU A 395 24.40 15.58 -26.35
C LEU A 395 22.87 15.56 -26.11
N SER A 396 22.42 15.73 -24.89
CA SER A 396 21.00 15.65 -24.53
C SER A 396 20.43 17.03 -24.18
N GLN A 397 19.48 17.51 -24.99
CA GLN A 397 18.71 18.72 -24.70
C GLN A 397 17.63 18.49 -23.60
N LEU A 398 17.43 17.25 -23.17
CA LEU A 398 16.41 16.88 -22.19
C LEU A 398 17.01 16.79 -20.78
N PRO A 399 16.28 17.19 -19.74
CA PRO A 399 16.78 17.26 -18.36
C PRO A 399 17.14 15.89 -17.75
N PHE A 400 16.63 14.79 -18.31
CA PHE A 400 16.90 13.42 -17.85
C PHE A 400 17.19 12.50 -19.03
N SER A 401 18.26 11.74 -18.95
CA SER A 401 18.69 10.77 -19.98
C SER A 401 18.91 9.40 -19.37
N GLU A 402 18.27 8.38 -19.94
CA GLU A 402 18.46 6.97 -19.50
C GLU A 402 19.91 6.52 -19.64
N THR A 403 20.61 6.99 -20.68
CA THR A 403 22.02 6.67 -20.91
C THR A 403 22.91 7.28 -19.82
N SER A 404 22.71 8.57 -19.50
CA SER A 404 23.42 9.25 -18.40
C SER A 404 23.20 8.53 -17.06
N ARG A 405 21.99 8.04 -16.81
CA ARG A 405 21.65 7.26 -15.61
C ARG A 405 22.43 5.95 -15.52
N LYS A 406 22.57 5.20 -16.62
CA LYS A 406 23.37 3.97 -16.65
C LYS A 406 24.83 4.23 -16.24
N PHE A 407 25.42 5.31 -16.72
CA PHE A 407 26.77 5.71 -16.28
C PHE A 407 26.81 6.12 -14.81
N SER A 408 25.79 6.81 -14.31
CA SER A 408 25.70 7.14 -12.90
C SER A 408 25.59 5.90 -12.01
N ILE A 409 24.93 4.84 -12.46
CA ILE A 409 24.89 3.54 -11.75
C ILE A 409 26.30 2.95 -11.63
N VAL A 410 27.05 2.90 -12.75
CA VAL A 410 28.43 2.40 -12.74
C VAL A 410 29.32 3.24 -11.82
N GLN A 411 29.20 4.57 -11.87
CA GLN A 411 29.94 5.49 -11.01
C GLN A 411 29.65 5.29 -9.51
N SER A 412 28.43 4.85 -9.17
CA SER A 412 27.94 4.70 -7.79
C SER A 412 28.09 3.29 -7.25
N LEU A 413 28.74 2.36 -7.95
CA LEU A 413 28.95 0.99 -7.45
C LEU A 413 29.62 1.01 -6.08
N GLY A 414 29.05 0.24 -5.13
CA GLY A 414 29.44 0.25 -3.71
C GLY A 414 28.59 1.18 -2.83
N GLN A 415 27.87 2.15 -3.40
CA GLN A 415 26.87 2.97 -2.71
C GLN A 415 25.47 2.41 -3.03
N TRP A 416 25.08 1.33 -2.34
CA TRP A 416 23.98 0.48 -2.77
C TRP A 416 22.60 1.14 -2.71
N SER A 417 22.34 1.98 -1.71
CA SER A 417 21.14 2.82 -1.63
C SER A 417 21.02 3.70 -2.87
N LYS A 418 22.11 4.37 -3.26
CA LYS A 418 22.16 5.24 -4.44
C LYS A 418 22.01 4.47 -5.76
N VAL A 419 22.65 3.29 -5.86
CA VAL A 419 22.48 2.38 -7.03
C VAL A 419 21.00 2.00 -7.16
N TYR A 420 20.34 1.62 -6.06
CA TYR A 420 18.91 1.34 -6.06
C TYR A 420 18.07 2.55 -6.48
N GLY A 421 18.32 3.73 -5.91
CA GLY A 421 17.63 4.96 -6.28
C GLY A 421 17.74 5.28 -7.77
N LEU A 422 18.94 5.14 -8.33
CA LEU A 422 19.16 5.30 -9.78
C LEU A 422 18.40 4.24 -10.60
N MET A 423 18.35 2.98 -10.16
CA MET A 423 17.57 1.93 -10.80
C MET A 423 16.06 2.23 -10.77
N ARG A 424 15.57 2.87 -9.71
CA ARG A 424 14.17 3.29 -9.54
C ARG A 424 13.86 4.66 -10.16
N ASN A 425 14.83 5.30 -10.83
CA ASN A 425 14.72 6.62 -11.48
C ASN A 425 14.52 7.78 -10.51
N ILE A 426 15.07 7.71 -9.30
CA ILE A 426 15.19 8.89 -8.45
C ILE A 426 16.06 9.91 -9.21
N TRP A 427 15.52 11.12 -9.37
CA TRP A 427 16.13 12.16 -10.20
C TRP A 427 16.59 13.38 -9.40
N ASP A 428 16.44 13.34 -8.10
CA ASP A 428 16.67 14.46 -7.21
C ASP A 428 18.09 15.02 -7.31
N ASN A 429 18.16 16.27 -7.73
CA ASN A 429 19.34 17.12 -7.65
C ASN A 429 18.96 18.60 -7.81
N PRO A 430 19.75 19.58 -7.28
CA PRO A 430 19.38 20.99 -7.28
C PRO A 430 19.11 21.57 -8.68
N LYS A 431 19.87 21.17 -9.70
CA LYS A 431 19.69 21.67 -11.07
C LYS A 431 18.37 21.20 -11.70
N LEU A 432 17.94 19.97 -11.40
CA LEU A 432 16.66 19.45 -11.90
C LEU A 432 15.49 20.02 -11.08
N ARG A 433 15.64 20.22 -9.79
CA ARG A 433 14.62 20.89 -8.96
C ARG A 433 14.27 22.27 -9.57
N GLN A 434 15.27 23.11 -9.86
CA GLN A 434 15.06 24.44 -10.48
C GLN A 434 14.39 24.39 -11.87
N LYS A 435 14.60 23.32 -12.64
CA LYS A 435 13.98 23.17 -13.95
C LYS A 435 12.55 22.65 -13.89
N ILE A 436 12.22 21.86 -12.90
CA ILE A 436 10.96 21.09 -12.81
C ILE A 436 9.95 21.78 -11.91
N TYR A 437 10.42 22.36 -10.80
CA TYR A 437 9.55 22.93 -9.78
C TYR A 437 9.28 24.42 -9.99
N GLY A 438 8.11 24.84 -9.52
CA GLY A 438 7.70 26.23 -9.40
C GLY A 438 8.03 26.82 -8.01
N PRO A 439 7.67 28.09 -7.78
CA PRO A 439 8.03 28.82 -6.56
C PRO A 439 7.61 28.13 -5.27
N ARG A 440 6.36 27.64 -5.17
CA ARG A 440 5.83 26.97 -3.97
C ARG A 440 6.69 25.80 -3.50
N MET A 441 7.29 25.06 -4.45
CA MET A 441 8.21 23.98 -4.15
C MET A 441 9.63 24.47 -3.84
N LEU A 442 10.11 25.45 -4.62
CA LEU A 442 11.49 25.96 -4.49
C LEU A 442 11.71 26.77 -3.21
N ASP A 443 10.67 27.44 -2.72
CA ASP A 443 10.68 28.22 -1.46
C ASP A 443 10.58 27.31 -0.22
N SER A 444 10.33 26.01 -0.41
CA SER A 444 10.26 25.03 0.66
C SER A 444 11.63 24.37 0.89
N ASP A 445 11.92 24.03 2.15
CA ASP A 445 13.13 23.25 2.51
C ASP A 445 12.93 21.77 2.14
N LEU A 446 13.28 21.43 0.89
CA LEU A 446 13.08 20.09 0.35
C LEU A 446 14.21 19.15 0.78
N THR A 447 13.86 18.08 1.45
CA THR A 447 14.77 17.00 1.86
C THR A 447 15.41 16.34 0.65
N ASP A 448 16.72 16.03 0.73
CA ASP A 448 17.40 15.24 -0.30
C ASP A 448 16.90 13.80 -0.33
N CYS A 449 16.31 13.37 -1.45
CA CYS A 449 15.75 12.03 -1.59
C CYS A 449 16.80 10.91 -1.52
N TYR A 450 18.04 11.17 -1.91
CA TYR A 450 19.12 10.18 -1.74
C TYR A 450 19.56 10.06 -0.28
N GLN A 451 19.59 11.17 0.46
CA GLN A 451 19.83 11.14 1.91
C GLN A 451 18.69 10.43 2.65
N GLN A 452 17.44 10.72 2.28
CA GLN A 452 16.27 10.01 2.82
C GLN A 452 16.35 8.50 2.55
N LEU A 453 16.71 8.11 1.33
CA LEU A 453 16.90 6.72 0.95
C LEU A 453 18.01 6.04 1.75
N GLU A 454 19.13 6.74 1.97
CA GLU A 454 20.25 6.23 2.76
C GLU A 454 19.87 6.03 4.22
N ASN A 455 19.14 6.96 4.81
CA ASN A 455 18.65 6.87 6.19
C ASN A 455 17.67 5.68 6.40
N LEU A 456 16.89 5.34 5.39
CA LEU A 456 15.94 4.22 5.40
C LEU A 456 16.57 2.89 4.94
N TRP A 457 17.83 2.91 4.43
CA TRP A 457 18.45 1.73 3.85
C TRP A 457 18.89 0.74 4.94
N PRO A 458 18.50 -0.55 4.85
CA PRO A 458 18.90 -1.55 5.84
C PRO A 458 20.43 -1.77 5.87
N GLY A 459 20.97 -1.87 7.07
CA GLY A 459 22.39 -2.21 7.30
C GLY A 459 22.67 -3.70 7.05
N ASN A 460 22.73 -4.13 5.80
CA ASN A 460 23.03 -5.50 5.43
C ASN A 460 24.19 -5.56 4.43
N ASP A 461 25.16 -6.44 4.65
CA ASP A 461 26.36 -6.58 3.81
C ASP A 461 26.06 -7.09 2.39
N ASP A 462 25.01 -7.88 2.21
CA ASP A 462 24.56 -8.28 0.87
C ASP A 462 23.56 -7.27 0.30
N PRO A 463 23.91 -6.52 -0.76
CA PRO A 463 23.07 -5.45 -1.28
C PRO A 463 21.75 -5.93 -1.88
N VAL A 464 21.63 -7.20 -2.27
CA VAL A 464 20.37 -7.76 -2.77
C VAL A 464 19.42 -8.02 -1.60
N THR A 465 19.95 -8.51 -0.48
CA THR A 465 19.18 -8.69 0.75
C THR A 465 18.75 -7.36 1.34
N ALA A 466 19.66 -6.36 1.40
CA ALA A 466 19.32 -5.00 1.82
C ALA A 466 18.19 -4.39 0.97
N LEU A 467 18.27 -4.56 -0.35
CA LEU A 467 17.24 -4.11 -1.29
C LEU A 467 15.89 -4.79 -0.99
N ALA A 468 15.89 -6.11 -0.80
CA ALA A 468 14.65 -6.84 -0.52
C ALA A 468 14.03 -6.42 0.82
N GLN A 469 14.85 -6.22 1.85
CA GLN A 469 14.39 -5.70 3.15
C GLN A 469 13.81 -4.29 3.01
N PHE A 470 14.47 -3.39 2.27
CA PHE A 470 13.97 -2.05 1.99
C PHE A 470 12.62 -2.08 1.25
N GLU A 471 12.50 -2.91 0.20
CA GLU A 471 11.24 -3.02 -0.56
C GLU A 471 10.11 -3.61 0.29
N ASN A 472 10.38 -4.58 1.16
CA ASN A 472 9.40 -5.14 2.09
C ASN A 472 8.92 -4.11 3.13
N GLN A 473 9.84 -3.32 3.70
CA GLN A 473 9.50 -2.37 4.75
C GLN A 473 8.82 -1.10 4.24
N HIS A 474 9.16 -0.65 3.03
CA HIS A 474 8.72 0.65 2.53
C HIS A 474 7.86 0.55 1.27
N LYS A 475 8.33 -0.16 0.23
CA LYS A 475 7.59 -0.23 -1.03
C LYS A 475 6.37 -1.14 -0.93
N LEU A 476 6.49 -2.31 -0.34
CA LEU A 476 5.35 -3.22 -0.14
C LEU A 476 4.25 -2.51 0.65
N VAL A 477 4.59 -1.90 1.78
CA VAL A 477 3.64 -1.23 2.69
C VAL A 477 3.02 0.02 2.05
N ASN A 478 3.86 0.95 1.58
CA ASN A 478 3.44 2.30 1.20
C ASN A 478 3.13 2.47 -0.29
N ASP A 479 3.36 1.44 -1.10
CA ASP A 479 3.03 1.41 -2.52
C ASP A 479 1.98 0.33 -2.82
N LEU A 480 2.32 -0.94 -2.58
CA LEU A 480 1.55 -2.07 -3.09
C LEU A 480 0.33 -2.37 -2.20
N LEU A 481 0.53 -2.57 -0.89
CA LEU A 481 -0.57 -2.80 0.06
C LEU A 481 -1.48 -1.57 0.17
N TRP A 482 -0.89 -0.36 0.08
CA TRP A 482 -1.66 0.88 0.04
C TRP A 482 -2.65 0.90 -1.12
N GLN A 483 -2.19 0.65 -2.34
CA GLN A 483 -3.06 0.64 -3.52
C GLN A 483 -4.12 -0.45 -3.44
N GLU A 484 -3.72 -1.64 -3.00
CA GLU A 484 -4.60 -2.79 -2.89
C GLU A 484 -5.77 -2.49 -1.93
N ASP A 485 -5.46 -2.06 -0.68
CA ASP A 485 -6.49 -1.72 0.31
C ASP A 485 -7.41 -0.59 -0.16
N ARG A 486 -6.82 0.51 -0.67
CA ARG A 486 -7.60 1.68 -1.06
C ARG A 486 -8.55 1.41 -2.23
N MET A 487 -8.07 0.70 -3.25
CA MET A 487 -8.84 0.46 -4.46
C MET A 487 -9.89 -0.64 -4.27
N SER A 488 -9.57 -1.67 -3.52
CA SER A 488 -10.55 -2.71 -3.20
C SER A 488 -11.63 -2.20 -2.25
N MET A 489 -11.25 -1.41 -1.24
CA MET A 489 -12.21 -0.84 -0.30
C MET A 489 -13.08 0.26 -0.92
N ALA A 490 -12.62 0.96 -1.96
CA ALA A 490 -13.47 1.83 -2.77
C ALA A 490 -14.69 1.10 -3.34
N CYS A 491 -14.59 -0.23 -3.47
CA CYS A 491 -15.64 -1.11 -3.96
C CYS A 491 -16.33 -1.94 -2.86
N GLY A 492 -15.98 -1.75 -1.59
CA GLY A 492 -16.47 -2.57 -0.48
C GLY A 492 -15.99 -4.02 -0.53
N LEU A 493 -14.80 -4.28 -1.06
CA LEU A 493 -14.17 -5.59 -1.16
C LEU A 493 -12.98 -5.69 -0.21
N GLU A 494 -12.93 -6.74 0.60
CA GLU A 494 -11.75 -7.06 1.40
C GLU A 494 -10.74 -7.87 0.59
N VAL A 495 -9.50 -7.38 0.46
CA VAL A 495 -8.41 -8.15 -0.12
C VAL A 495 -7.44 -8.59 0.97
N ARG A 496 -7.10 -9.90 0.95
CA ARG A 496 -6.18 -10.58 1.86
C ARG A 496 -4.95 -11.04 1.11
N VAL A 497 -3.80 -11.08 1.78
CA VAL A 497 -2.49 -11.26 1.17
C VAL A 497 -1.66 -12.37 1.85
N PRO A 498 -1.91 -13.65 1.55
CA PRO A 498 -1.28 -14.77 2.25
C PRO A 498 0.26 -14.75 2.22
N PHE A 499 0.88 -14.23 1.15
CA PHE A 499 2.34 -14.09 1.07
C PHE A 499 2.95 -13.08 2.05
N VAL A 500 2.12 -12.26 2.72
CA VAL A 500 2.55 -11.25 3.69
C VAL A 500 2.28 -11.70 5.14
N ASP A 501 1.74 -12.88 5.34
CA ASP A 501 1.48 -13.46 6.65
C ASP A 501 2.78 -13.67 7.45
N GLN A 502 2.78 -13.27 8.72
CA GLN A 502 4.00 -13.25 9.54
C GLN A 502 4.64 -14.64 9.74
N PRO A 503 3.91 -15.72 10.07
CA PRO A 503 4.48 -17.08 10.15
C PRO A 503 5.13 -17.52 8.84
N PHE A 504 4.47 -17.25 7.71
CA PHE A 504 5.00 -17.56 6.38
C PHE A 504 6.27 -16.78 6.07
N LEU A 505 6.27 -15.46 6.27
CA LEU A 505 7.44 -14.61 6.04
C LEU A 505 8.62 -15.03 6.93
N LYS A 506 8.38 -15.31 8.22
CA LYS A 506 9.42 -15.84 9.12
C LYS A 506 10.02 -17.16 8.63
N THR A 507 9.21 -18.01 8.01
CA THR A 507 9.68 -19.28 7.41
C THR A 507 10.56 -19.01 6.19
N VAL A 508 10.14 -18.14 5.28
CA VAL A 508 10.91 -17.80 4.07
C VAL A 508 12.22 -17.09 4.42
N HIS A 509 12.21 -16.20 5.41
CA HIS A 509 13.40 -15.47 5.85
C HIS A 509 14.50 -16.32 6.51
N ARG A 510 14.24 -17.61 6.82
CA ARG A 510 15.30 -18.57 7.21
C ARG A 510 16.22 -18.94 6.04
N PHE A 511 15.76 -18.74 4.81
CA PHE A 511 16.53 -19.05 3.62
C PHE A 511 17.38 -17.83 3.23
N ASN A 512 18.66 -18.07 2.95
CA ASN A 512 19.53 -17.01 2.49
C ASN A 512 19.29 -16.68 1.00
N ARG A 513 19.85 -15.57 0.57
CA ARG A 513 19.72 -15.10 -0.82
C ARG A 513 20.14 -16.14 -1.87
N GLN A 514 21.19 -16.92 -1.60
CA GLN A 514 21.67 -17.92 -2.58
C GLN A 514 20.67 -19.07 -2.76
N GLN A 515 19.93 -19.41 -1.70
CA GLN A 515 18.85 -20.40 -1.75
C GLN A 515 17.60 -19.85 -2.44
N LEU A 516 17.20 -18.61 -2.12
CA LEU A 516 16.02 -17.95 -2.72
C LEU A 516 16.22 -17.62 -4.20
N MET A 517 17.44 -17.17 -4.57
CA MET A 517 17.79 -16.67 -5.91
C MET A 517 19.15 -17.21 -6.38
N PRO A 518 19.30 -18.53 -6.56
CA PRO A 518 20.55 -19.15 -7.00
C PRO A 518 20.97 -18.59 -8.37
N HIS A 519 22.27 -18.29 -8.51
CA HIS A 519 22.86 -17.73 -9.72
C HIS A 519 22.19 -16.41 -10.23
N GLY A 520 21.45 -15.71 -9.38
CA GLY A 520 20.73 -14.50 -9.76
C GLY A 520 19.42 -14.75 -10.52
N ARG A 521 18.88 -15.95 -10.48
CA ARG A 521 17.59 -16.30 -11.07
C ARG A 521 16.46 -15.99 -10.08
N THR A 522 15.56 -15.12 -10.46
CA THR A 522 14.42 -14.69 -9.64
C THR A 522 13.41 -15.84 -9.40
N LYS A 523 12.82 -15.88 -8.21
CA LYS A 523 11.81 -16.89 -7.79
C LYS A 523 12.23 -18.35 -7.97
N SER A 524 13.53 -18.67 -7.97
CA SER A 524 13.96 -20.04 -8.27
C SER A 524 13.46 -21.04 -7.23
N LEU A 525 13.61 -20.76 -5.94
CA LEU A 525 13.12 -21.63 -4.87
C LEU A 525 11.60 -21.79 -4.93
N MET A 526 10.87 -20.70 -5.13
CA MET A 526 9.42 -20.74 -5.28
C MET A 526 9.01 -21.64 -6.46
N LYS A 527 9.64 -21.47 -7.62
CA LYS A 527 9.36 -22.28 -8.81
C LYS A 527 9.62 -23.77 -8.60
N GLU A 528 10.67 -24.10 -7.86
CA GLU A 528 11.00 -25.47 -7.52
C GLU A 528 9.96 -26.08 -6.58
N LEU A 529 9.65 -25.40 -5.48
CA LEU A 529 8.74 -25.88 -4.45
C LEU A 529 7.29 -25.99 -4.92
N PHE A 530 6.84 -25.04 -5.75
CA PHE A 530 5.44 -25.01 -6.21
C PHE A 530 5.21 -25.78 -7.52
N ARG A 531 6.25 -26.32 -8.15
CA ARG A 531 6.13 -27.13 -9.38
C ARG A 531 5.20 -28.34 -9.24
N PRO A 532 5.23 -29.14 -8.16
CA PRO A 532 4.30 -30.26 -7.99
C PRO A 532 2.83 -29.84 -7.94
N LEU A 533 2.56 -28.63 -7.40
CA LEU A 533 1.23 -28.07 -7.25
C LEU A 533 0.70 -27.46 -8.56
N LEU A 534 1.55 -26.76 -9.32
CA LEU A 534 1.16 -25.91 -10.45
C LEU A 534 1.45 -26.51 -11.83
N GLY A 535 2.37 -27.49 -11.91
CA GLY A 535 2.85 -28.05 -13.15
C GLY A 535 3.81 -27.14 -13.94
N ASP A 536 4.47 -27.71 -14.94
CA ASP A 536 5.49 -27.02 -15.72
C ASP A 536 4.95 -25.86 -16.56
N GLU A 537 3.75 -25.97 -17.09
CA GLU A 537 3.17 -24.91 -17.92
C GLU A 537 3.09 -23.57 -17.19
N ILE A 538 2.56 -23.53 -15.96
CA ILE A 538 2.45 -22.31 -15.18
C ILE A 538 3.84 -21.83 -14.71
N ILE A 539 4.69 -22.75 -14.25
CA ILE A 539 6.01 -22.45 -13.69
C ILE A 539 6.98 -21.83 -14.70
N GLN A 540 6.90 -22.22 -15.98
CA GLN A 540 7.83 -21.77 -17.03
C GLN A 540 7.36 -20.50 -17.75
N ARG A 541 6.14 -20.01 -17.51
CA ARG A 541 5.63 -18.80 -18.16
C ARG A 541 6.54 -17.60 -17.91
N PRO A 542 6.82 -16.80 -18.95
CA PRO A 542 7.54 -15.55 -18.78
C PRO A 542 6.70 -14.60 -17.90
N LYS A 543 7.40 -13.79 -17.09
CA LYS A 543 6.72 -12.77 -16.28
C LYS A 543 6.13 -11.71 -17.20
N SER A 544 4.82 -11.60 -17.24
CA SER A 544 4.08 -10.46 -17.78
C SER A 544 3.92 -9.42 -16.67
N GLY A 545 3.94 -8.15 -17.01
CA GLY A 545 3.76 -7.07 -16.04
C GLY A 545 2.81 -6.04 -16.61
N PHE A 546 1.80 -5.70 -15.87
CA PHE A 546 0.86 -4.65 -16.21
C PHE A 546 1.55 -3.28 -16.23
N GLN A 547 1.77 -2.68 -17.41
CA GLN A 547 2.40 -1.37 -17.54
C GLN A 547 1.56 -0.43 -18.43
N VAL A 548 0.75 0.41 -17.78
CA VAL A 548 -0.12 1.39 -18.46
C VAL A 548 0.56 2.74 -18.75
N SER A 549 1.71 3.01 -18.17
CA SER A 549 2.38 4.32 -18.26
C SER A 549 3.35 4.44 -19.44
N SER A 550 2.93 4.07 -20.66
CA SER A 550 3.73 4.37 -21.85
C SER A 550 3.47 5.82 -22.34
N PRO A 551 4.42 6.48 -23.04
CA PRO A 551 4.17 7.75 -23.69
C PRO A 551 2.97 7.74 -24.65
N HIS A 552 2.71 6.61 -25.31
CA HIS A 552 1.56 6.42 -26.18
C HIS A 552 0.25 6.43 -25.41
N PHE A 553 0.15 5.72 -24.28
CA PHE A 553 -1.01 5.74 -23.42
C PHE A 553 -1.35 7.16 -22.93
N PHE A 554 -0.35 7.91 -22.44
CA PHE A 554 -0.55 9.30 -22.03
C PHE A 554 -1.10 10.15 -23.19
N HIS A 555 -0.48 10.07 -24.36
CA HIS A 555 -0.89 10.85 -25.53
C HIS A 555 -2.30 10.47 -26.01
N GLN A 556 -2.64 9.20 -26.02
CA GLN A 556 -3.91 8.68 -26.51
C GLN A 556 -5.08 8.99 -25.55
N HIS A 557 -4.87 8.80 -24.24
CA HIS A 557 -5.95 8.82 -23.25
C HIS A 557 -5.94 10.03 -22.31
N LEU A 558 -4.79 10.67 -22.09
CA LEU A 558 -4.65 11.75 -21.11
C LEU A 558 -4.36 13.12 -21.71
N SER A 559 -4.16 13.21 -23.02
CA SER A 559 -3.82 14.49 -23.66
C SER A 559 -4.93 15.55 -23.54
N VAL A 560 -6.20 15.14 -23.56
CA VAL A 560 -7.35 16.04 -23.35
C VAL A 560 -7.31 16.61 -21.93
N MET A 561 -7.14 15.75 -20.95
CA MET A 561 -7.03 16.11 -19.54
C MET A 561 -5.81 17.01 -19.28
N ALA A 562 -4.65 16.70 -19.90
CA ALA A 562 -3.46 17.53 -19.81
C ALA A 562 -3.67 18.94 -20.38
N LYS A 563 -4.40 19.10 -21.49
CA LYS A 563 -4.78 20.41 -22.06
C LYS A 563 -5.65 21.23 -21.13
N GLN A 564 -6.48 20.58 -20.31
CA GLN A 564 -7.36 21.24 -19.35
C GLN A 564 -6.65 21.58 -18.04
N TRP A 565 -5.81 20.67 -17.54
CA TRP A 565 -5.25 20.73 -16.18
C TRP A 565 -3.80 21.19 -16.10
N LEU A 566 -3.06 21.16 -17.23
CA LEU A 566 -1.67 21.61 -17.33
C LEU A 566 -1.55 22.85 -18.22
N THR A 567 -2.50 23.80 -18.12
CA THR A 567 -2.37 25.08 -18.79
C THR A 567 -1.36 25.98 -18.06
N PRO A 568 -0.68 26.89 -18.76
CA PRO A 568 0.28 27.82 -18.13
C PRO A 568 -0.32 28.61 -16.97
N GLU A 569 -1.58 29.02 -17.08
CA GLU A 569 -2.31 29.78 -16.07
C GLU A 569 -2.50 28.97 -14.79
N ARG A 570 -2.97 27.72 -14.90
CA ARG A 570 -3.17 26.83 -13.75
C ARG A 570 -1.85 26.42 -13.10
N ILE A 571 -0.83 26.09 -13.90
CA ILE A 571 0.50 25.74 -13.40
C ILE A 571 1.07 26.89 -12.59
N THR A 572 0.92 28.13 -13.09
CA THR A 572 1.38 29.35 -12.42
C THR A 572 0.58 29.61 -11.13
N ALA A 573 -0.74 29.43 -11.18
CA ALA A 573 -1.63 29.67 -10.03
C ALA A 573 -1.32 28.71 -8.86
N TYR A 574 -1.05 27.42 -9.15
CA TYR A 574 -0.68 26.45 -8.09
C TYR A 574 0.77 26.60 -7.62
N GLY A 575 1.66 27.11 -8.49
CA GLY A 575 3.06 27.39 -8.17
C GLY A 575 3.93 26.17 -7.88
N LEU A 576 3.45 24.93 -8.16
CA LEU A 576 4.16 23.70 -7.84
C LEU A 576 5.20 23.30 -8.90
N PHE A 577 4.90 23.58 -10.18
CA PHE A 577 5.71 23.13 -11.30
C PHE A 577 6.11 24.30 -12.21
N ASN A 578 7.18 24.10 -12.99
CA ASN A 578 7.65 25.09 -13.96
C ASN A 578 6.85 24.97 -15.26
N PRO A 579 6.14 26.05 -15.71
CA PRO A 579 5.36 26.04 -16.95
C PRO A 579 6.18 25.73 -18.20
N GLU A 580 7.43 26.23 -18.29
CA GLU A 580 8.30 26.00 -19.43
C GLU A 580 8.67 24.50 -19.57
N PHE A 581 8.94 23.84 -18.44
CA PHE A 581 9.23 22.39 -18.42
C PHE A 581 8.03 21.58 -18.90
N VAL A 582 6.83 21.87 -18.39
CA VAL A 582 5.59 21.18 -18.76
C VAL A 582 5.29 21.37 -20.25
N ASN A 583 5.30 22.63 -20.73
CA ASN A 583 5.03 22.95 -22.13
C ASN A 583 6.03 22.26 -23.08
N LYS A 584 7.32 22.24 -22.72
CA LYS A 584 8.35 21.57 -23.53
C LYS A 584 8.04 20.09 -23.70
N ILE A 585 7.61 19.38 -22.64
CA ILE A 585 7.30 17.96 -22.74
C ILE A 585 6.03 17.70 -23.56
N LEU A 586 4.98 18.52 -23.35
CA LEU A 586 3.71 18.39 -24.08
C LEU A 586 3.87 18.53 -25.61
N GLN A 587 4.87 19.29 -26.05
CA GLN A 587 5.18 19.48 -27.48
C GLN A 587 5.99 18.34 -28.09
N LEU A 588 6.56 17.44 -27.28
CA LEU A 588 7.38 16.32 -27.80
C LEU A 588 6.49 15.18 -28.31
N LYS A 589 6.85 14.59 -29.45
CA LYS A 589 6.19 13.39 -29.95
C LYS A 589 6.49 12.20 -29.00
N PRO A 590 5.47 11.35 -28.70
CA PRO A 590 5.66 10.18 -27.87
C PRO A 590 6.75 9.24 -28.43
N ALA A 591 7.71 8.87 -27.58
CA ALA A 591 8.78 7.93 -27.92
C ALA A 591 9.25 7.19 -26.66
N LYS A 592 9.72 5.94 -26.81
CA LYS A 592 10.20 5.11 -25.67
C LYS A 592 11.23 5.83 -24.78
N LYS A 593 12.14 6.63 -25.39
CA LYS A 593 13.16 7.42 -24.67
C LYS A 593 12.57 8.52 -23.76
N LEU A 594 11.29 8.88 -23.94
CA LEU A 594 10.59 9.91 -23.15
C LEU A 594 9.75 9.31 -22.01
N ARG A 595 9.85 8.01 -21.74
CA ARG A 595 9.04 7.32 -20.72
C ARG A 595 9.10 8.03 -19.36
N TRP A 596 10.27 8.46 -18.91
CA TRP A 596 10.43 9.18 -17.65
C TRP A 596 9.69 10.54 -17.68
N HIS A 597 9.81 11.30 -18.76
CA HIS A 597 9.21 12.62 -18.91
C HIS A 597 7.67 12.56 -18.87
N TYR A 598 7.09 11.62 -19.62
CA TYR A 598 5.63 11.42 -19.59
C TYR A 598 5.14 10.87 -18.26
N PHE A 599 5.96 10.10 -17.56
CA PHE A 599 5.65 9.65 -16.21
C PHE A 599 5.56 10.84 -15.23
N ILE A 600 6.54 11.74 -15.25
CA ILE A 600 6.54 12.95 -14.42
C ILE A 600 5.36 13.85 -14.78
N LEU A 601 5.09 14.05 -16.07
CA LEU A 601 3.96 14.83 -16.54
C LEU A 601 2.61 14.26 -16.04
N TYR A 602 2.48 12.94 -15.98
CA TYR A 602 1.30 12.27 -15.43
C TYR A 602 1.15 12.54 -13.92
N LEU A 603 2.23 12.45 -13.16
CA LEU A 603 2.20 12.81 -11.74
C LEU A 603 1.83 14.28 -11.53
N MET A 604 2.36 15.19 -12.35
CA MET A 604 2.00 16.61 -12.30
C MET A 604 0.50 16.83 -12.56
N LEU A 605 -0.02 16.17 -13.60
CA LEU A 605 -1.45 16.19 -13.91
C LEU A 605 -2.32 15.75 -12.73
N LEU A 606 -2.00 14.58 -12.17
CA LEU A 606 -2.74 14.07 -11.01
C LEU A 606 -2.59 14.94 -9.76
N THR A 607 -1.43 15.60 -9.58
CA THR A 607 -1.21 16.52 -8.47
C THR A 607 -2.12 17.75 -8.59
N HIS A 608 -2.31 18.30 -9.79
CA HIS A 608 -3.24 19.42 -10.01
C HIS A 608 -4.69 19.02 -9.71
N VAL A 609 -5.11 17.82 -10.14
CA VAL A 609 -6.45 17.29 -9.79
C VAL A 609 -6.57 17.07 -8.27
N TRP A 610 -5.49 16.59 -7.61
CA TRP A 610 -5.44 16.44 -6.16
C TRP A 610 -5.64 17.77 -5.41
N ILE A 611 -4.98 18.86 -5.86
CA ILE A 611 -5.17 20.21 -5.30
C ILE A 611 -6.65 20.63 -5.36
N GLU A 612 -7.30 20.42 -6.50
CA GLU A 612 -8.72 20.76 -6.63
C GLU A 612 -9.60 19.98 -5.66
N ILE A 613 -9.36 18.68 -5.55
CA ILE A 613 -10.17 17.81 -4.69
C ILE A 613 -9.96 18.15 -3.20
N PHE A 614 -8.72 18.28 -2.76
CA PHE A 614 -8.40 18.31 -1.33
C PHE A 614 -8.12 19.73 -0.79
N GLU A 615 -7.42 20.60 -1.51
CA GLU A 615 -7.20 21.98 -1.05
C GLU A 615 -8.39 22.90 -1.40
N ASN A 616 -8.87 22.84 -2.66
CA ASN A 616 -9.97 23.66 -3.13
C ASN A 616 -11.35 23.07 -2.78
N LYS A 617 -11.37 21.85 -2.21
CA LYS A 617 -12.59 21.13 -1.78
C LYS A 617 -13.64 20.95 -2.89
N THR A 618 -13.18 20.80 -4.14
CA THR A 618 -14.06 20.51 -5.27
C THR A 618 -14.53 19.05 -5.17
N ASP A 619 -15.84 18.81 -5.22
CA ASP A 619 -16.36 17.45 -5.23
C ASP A 619 -15.85 16.72 -6.49
N TYR A 620 -15.16 15.59 -6.29
CA TYR A 620 -14.58 14.80 -7.38
C TYR A 620 -15.65 14.37 -8.42
N LYS A 621 -16.91 14.27 -8.04
CA LYS A 621 -18.04 13.95 -8.94
C LYS A 621 -18.35 15.08 -9.93
N GLN A 622 -17.98 16.32 -9.64
CA GLN A 622 -18.18 17.44 -10.55
C GLN A 622 -17.26 17.40 -11.77
N PHE A 623 -16.15 16.62 -11.70
CA PHE A 623 -15.26 16.41 -12.83
C PHE A 623 -15.88 15.56 -13.95
N GLU A 624 -16.91 14.76 -13.64
CA GLU A 624 -17.65 13.97 -14.63
C GLU A 624 -18.49 14.82 -15.58
N CYS A 625 -18.88 16.03 -15.16
CA CYS A 625 -19.77 16.91 -15.93
C CYS A 625 -19.04 17.87 -16.88
N ALA A 626 -17.70 17.94 -16.82
CA ALA A 626 -16.87 18.88 -17.58
C ALA A 626 -16.19 18.26 -18.81
N ALA A 627 -16.58 17.04 -19.22
CA ALA A 627 -16.02 16.30 -20.35
C ALA A 627 -16.91 16.36 -21.60
#